data_b189bebd076c637556583913fe68e34d
#
_entry.id   b189bebd076c637556583913fe68e34d
#
_cell.length_a   1.000
_cell.length_b   1.000
_cell.length_c   1.000
_cell.angle_alpha   90.00
_cell.angle_beta   90.00
_cell.angle_gamma   90.00
#
_symmetry.space_group_name_H-M   'P 1'
#
loop_
_entity.id
_entity.type
_entity.pdbx_description
1 polymer ?
#
loop_
_entity_poly.entity_id
_entity_poly.type
_entity_poly.pdbx_seq_one_letter_code
_entity_poly.pdbx_strand_id
1 'polypeptide(L)'
;MPINCSTSNLKRLYGDYCSPATVYGQIEMILIAKPGTTFASFTALAAAISNTEPEASDPVRYLHVVGSMAKPSRTESTISLGRKVYSEPKYSIALKCYDVKEKTVTISGTPTVVSNLDFVRDLQLNPGASYLVWLVTKDKIIGGVNGIASTMTLDLSIPESREEFMLIEGTVDFEGVLPDFDERPSGI
;
A
#
# COMPACT_ATOMS: atom_id res chain seq x y z
N MET A 1 -26.52 15.47 -22.76
CA MET A 1 -25.08 15.24 -22.74
C MET A 1 -24.74 14.16 -23.76
N PRO A 2 -23.79 14.39 -24.66
CA PRO A 2 -23.37 13.33 -25.57
C PRO A 2 -22.75 12.20 -24.74
N ILE A 3 -23.18 10.98 -25.04
CA ILE A 3 -22.62 9.79 -24.38
C ILE A 3 -21.25 9.59 -25.00
N ASN A 4 -20.22 9.79 -24.19
CA ASN A 4 -18.87 9.50 -24.62
C ASN A 4 -18.70 7.97 -24.63
N CYS A 5 -19.12 7.34 -25.75
CA CYS A 5 -18.72 5.97 -25.99
C CYS A 5 -17.21 5.99 -26.16
N SER A 6 -16.48 5.28 -25.29
CA SER A 6 -15.04 5.17 -25.40
C SER A 6 -14.68 4.73 -26.83
N THR A 7 -14.07 5.63 -27.58
CA THR A 7 -13.52 5.36 -28.92
C THR A 7 -12.11 4.81 -28.84
N SER A 8 -11.62 4.52 -27.61
CA SER A 8 -10.30 3.95 -27.45
C SER A 8 -10.22 2.56 -28.07
N ASN A 9 -9.24 2.36 -28.91
CA ASN A 9 -8.96 1.04 -29.49
C ASN A 9 -8.69 0.03 -28.38
N LEU A 10 -9.12 -1.21 -28.60
CA LEU A 10 -8.78 -2.31 -27.70
C LEU A 10 -7.26 -2.38 -27.54
N LYS A 11 -6.77 -2.36 -26.29
CA LYS A 11 -5.37 -2.53 -25.99
C LYS A 11 -4.89 -3.92 -26.40
N ARG A 12 -3.64 -4.01 -26.78
CA ARG A 12 -3.02 -5.31 -27.13
C ARG A 12 -3.03 -6.21 -25.89
N LEU A 13 -3.38 -7.47 -26.11
CA LEU A 13 -3.33 -8.51 -25.10
C LEU A 13 -2.13 -9.42 -25.41
N TYR A 14 -1.50 -9.90 -24.39
CA TYR A 14 -0.41 -10.87 -24.46
C TYR A 14 -0.88 -12.20 -23.82
N GLY A 15 -0.56 -13.29 -24.46
CA GLY A 15 -0.82 -14.63 -23.91
C GLY A 15 0.22 -15.61 -24.49
N ASP A 16 0.89 -16.31 -23.60
CA ASP A 16 1.81 -17.39 -23.96
C ASP A 16 1.48 -18.62 -23.11
N TYR A 17 1.01 -19.67 -23.77
CA TYR A 17 0.66 -20.92 -23.10
C TYR A 17 1.90 -21.75 -22.69
N CYS A 18 3.03 -21.57 -23.39
CA CYS A 18 4.23 -22.36 -23.15
C CYS A 18 5.10 -21.74 -22.05
N SER A 19 5.04 -20.42 -21.90
CA SER A 19 5.83 -19.68 -20.91
C SER A 19 5.04 -18.48 -20.37
N PRO A 20 4.00 -18.73 -19.55
CA PRO A 20 3.20 -17.64 -19.00
C PRO A 20 4.08 -16.76 -18.11
N ALA A 21 4.05 -15.44 -18.34
CA ALA A 21 4.69 -14.47 -17.47
C ALA A 21 3.92 -14.39 -16.16
N THR A 22 4.45 -14.99 -15.11
CA THR A 22 3.86 -14.95 -13.77
C THR A 22 4.54 -13.89 -12.92
N VAL A 23 3.77 -13.22 -12.07
CA VAL A 23 4.26 -12.25 -11.10
C VAL A 23 3.83 -12.71 -9.71
N TYR A 24 4.75 -12.72 -8.77
CA TYR A 24 4.45 -13.02 -7.38
C TYR A 24 3.55 -11.94 -6.79
N GLY A 25 2.36 -12.34 -6.33
CA GLY A 25 1.29 -11.41 -5.92
C GLY A 25 1.22 -11.12 -4.43
N GLN A 26 2.03 -11.78 -3.60
CA GLN A 26 2.04 -11.52 -2.16
C GLN A 26 2.76 -10.22 -1.86
N ILE A 27 2.12 -9.35 -1.08
CA ILE A 27 2.73 -8.12 -0.60
C ILE A 27 3.62 -8.48 0.60
N GLU A 28 4.90 -8.13 0.52
CA GLU A 28 5.92 -8.42 1.53
C GLU A 28 6.27 -7.20 2.37
N MET A 29 6.06 -6.02 1.81
CA MET A 29 6.37 -4.76 2.47
C MET A 29 5.44 -3.66 1.96
N ILE A 30 5.13 -2.72 2.82
CA ILE A 30 4.52 -1.44 2.44
C ILE A 30 5.50 -0.31 2.73
N LEU A 31 5.52 0.67 1.83
CA LEU A 31 6.19 1.95 2.06
C LEU A 31 5.12 3.00 2.32
N ILE A 32 5.40 3.90 3.25
CA ILE A 32 4.44 4.88 3.74
C ILE A 32 5.12 6.23 3.79
N ALA A 33 4.48 7.25 3.21
CA ALA A 33 4.93 8.63 3.28
C ALA A 33 3.77 9.58 3.58
N LYS A 34 4.11 10.79 4.00
CA LYS A 34 3.13 11.86 4.22
C LYS A 34 2.45 12.27 2.91
N PRO A 35 1.19 12.73 2.95
CA PRO A 35 0.51 13.28 1.79
C PRO A 35 1.30 14.46 1.20
N GLY A 36 1.34 14.51 -0.14
CA GLY A 36 2.04 15.60 -0.86
C GLY A 36 3.53 15.38 -1.07
N THR A 37 4.11 14.31 -0.53
CA THR A 37 5.49 13.93 -0.85
C THR A 37 5.57 13.48 -2.32
N THR A 38 6.56 13.95 -3.07
CA THR A 38 6.75 13.59 -4.47
C THR A 38 8.20 13.22 -4.74
N PHE A 39 8.41 12.26 -5.61
CA PHE A 39 9.73 11.79 -6.00
C PHE A 39 9.94 11.94 -7.50
N ALA A 40 11.14 12.36 -7.90
CA ALA A 40 11.49 12.49 -9.31
C ALA A 40 11.74 11.13 -10.00
N SER A 41 12.09 10.11 -9.23
CA SER A 41 12.41 8.77 -9.71
C SER A 41 12.33 7.73 -8.60
N PHE A 42 12.31 6.46 -8.97
CA PHE A 42 12.43 5.35 -8.01
C PHE A 42 13.75 5.35 -7.24
N THR A 43 14.83 5.84 -7.84
CA THR A 43 16.12 6.02 -7.14
C THR A 43 16.00 7.04 -6.01
N ALA A 44 15.30 8.14 -6.24
CA ALA A 44 15.03 9.15 -5.21
C ALA A 44 14.11 8.60 -4.11
N LEU A 45 13.08 7.82 -4.48
CA LEU A 45 12.22 7.12 -3.53
C LEU A 45 13.05 6.16 -2.67
N ALA A 46 13.87 5.30 -3.28
CA ALA A 46 14.71 4.34 -2.54
C ALA A 46 15.68 5.02 -1.57
N ALA A 47 16.26 6.15 -1.96
CA ALA A 47 17.14 6.94 -1.10
C ALA A 47 16.43 7.60 0.10
N ALA A 48 15.11 7.84 -0.01
CA ALA A 48 14.30 8.43 1.06
C ALA A 48 13.78 7.39 2.07
N ILE A 49 13.93 6.09 1.79
CA ILE A 49 13.43 5.03 2.66
C ILE A 49 14.30 4.91 3.90
N SER A 50 13.74 5.22 5.05
CA SER A 50 14.43 5.09 6.33
C SER A 50 13.44 4.98 7.49
N ASN A 51 13.68 4.03 8.38
CA ASN A 51 12.97 3.93 9.67
C ASN A 51 13.75 4.59 10.82
N THR A 52 14.93 5.12 10.55
CA THR A 52 15.83 5.70 11.57
C THR A 52 16.01 7.21 11.43
N GLU A 53 15.59 7.80 10.31
CA GLU A 53 15.63 9.25 10.13
C GLU A 53 14.60 9.96 11.02
N PRO A 54 14.91 11.18 11.52
CA PRO A 54 13.96 11.99 12.27
C PRO A 54 12.66 12.26 11.49
N GLU A 55 11.54 12.41 12.19
CA GLU A 55 10.25 12.72 11.58
C GLU A 55 10.27 14.04 10.79
N ALA A 56 11.08 15.01 11.25
CA ALA A 56 11.22 16.31 10.59
C ALA A 56 11.83 16.24 9.17
N SER A 57 12.50 15.15 8.82
CA SER A 57 13.02 14.94 7.45
C SER A 57 12.01 14.33 6.49
N ASP A 58 10.79 14.08 6.94
CA ASP A 58 9.69 13.47 6.17
C ASP A 58 10.12 12.21 5.37
N PRO A 59 10.78 11.24 6.01
CA PRO A 59 11.26 10.05 5.33
C PRO A 59 10.11 9.15 4.90
N VAL A 60 10.37 8.30 3.92
CA VAL A 60 9.49 7.17 3.60
C VAL A 60 9.74 6.07 4.61
N ARG A 61 8.73 5.70 5.36
CA ARG A 61 8.80 4.58 6.30
C ARG A 61 8.45 3.27 5.61
N TYR A 62 8.95 2.17 6.13
CA TYR A 62 8.59 0.85 5.64
C TYR A 62 8.14 -0.06 6.77
N LEU A 63 7.21 -0.94 6.44
CA LEU A 63 6.70 -1.98 7.32
C LEU A 63 6.71 -3.32 6.58
N HIS A 64 7.37 -4.32 7.14
CA HIS A 64 7.30 -5.69 6.62
C HIS A 64 5.96 -6.30 6.97
N VAL A 65 5.28 -6.80 5.96
CA VAL A 65 3.92 -7.33 6.09
C VAL A 65 3.74 -8.59 5.26
N VAL A 66 2.73 -9.35 5.60
CA VAL A 66 2.15 -10.36 4.73
C VAL A 66 0.79 -9.84 4.30
N GLY A 67 0.68 -9.50 3.03
CA GLY A 67 -0.53 -8.84 2.53
C GLY A 67 -1.09 -9.46 1.26
N SER A 68 -2.38 -9.22 1.05
CA SER A 68 -3.08 -9.63 -0.17
C SER A 68 -4.07 -8.56 -0.60
N MET A 69 -4.18 -8.37 -1.91
CA MET A 69 -5.14 -7.46 -2.51
C MET A 69 -6.31 -8.27 -3.09
N ALA A 70 -7.49 -8.08 -2.53
CA ALA A 70 -8.73 -8.67 -3.06
C ALA A 70 -9.15 -8.00 -4.36
N LYS A 71 -10.09 -8.63 -5.08
CA LYS A 71 -10.73 -7.98 -6.24
C LYS A 71 -11.39 -6.68 -5.79
N PRO A 72 -11.26 -5.58 -6.57
CA PRO A 72 -11.91 -4.33 -6.22
C PRO A 72 -13.44 -4.46 -6.22
N SER A 73 -14.06 -3.82 -5.26
CA SER A 73 -15.51 -3.67 -5.23
C SER A 73 -15.95 -2.49 -6.08
N ARG A 74 -17.12 -2.58 -6.68
CA ARG A 74 -17.76 -1.50 -7.44
C ARG A 74 -19.23 -1.48 -7.12
N THR A 75 -19.81 -0.31 -6.95
CA THR A 75 -21.25 -0.15 -6.80
C THR A 75 -21.86 0.05 -8.18
N GLU A 76 -22.83 -0.78 -8.52
CA GLU A 76 -23.64 -0.62 -9.72
C GLU A 76 -24.86 0.26 -9.41
N SER A 77 -25.09 1.27 -10.23
CA SER A 77 -26.28 2.11 -10.20
C SER A 77 -26.97 2.07 -11.56
N THR A 78 -28.29 1.94 -11.55
CA THR A 78 -29.09 2.01 -12.77
C THR A 78 -29.62 3.43 -12.93
N ILE A 79 -29.25 4.07 -14.03
CA ILE A 79 -29.78 5.37 -14.43
C ILE A 79 -30.93 5.18 -15.42
N SER A 80 -31.58 6.29 -15.81
CA SER A 80 -32.73 6.27 -16.74
C SER A 80 -32.45 5.45 -17.99
N LEU A 81 -33.47 4.77 -18.51
CA LEU A 81 -33.42 3.86 -19.67
C LEU A 81 -32.63 2.54 -19.41
N GLY A 82 -32.53 2.10 -18.15
CA GLY A 82 -31.92 0.81 -17.82
C GLY A 82 -30.38 0.75 -17.99
N ARG A 83 -29.73 1.88 -18.16
CA ARG A 83 -28.26 1.92 -18.27
C ARG A 83 -27.62 1.71 -16.91
N LYS A 84 -26.62 0.84 -16.90
CA LYS A 84 -25.81 0.57 -15.72
C LYS A 84 -24.60 1.47 -15.70
N VAL A 85 -24.38 2.11 -14.56
CA VAL A 85 -23.18 2.91 -14.26
C VAL A 85 -22.50 2.29 -13.07
N TYR A 86 -21.19 2.15 -13.13
CA TYR A 86 -20.38 1.61 -12.08
C TYR A 86 -19.59 2.73 -11.39
N SER A 87 -19.51 2.68 -10.07
CA SER A 87 -18.61 3.55 -9.30
C SER A 87 -17.14 3.26 -9.65
N GLU A 88 -16.26 4.15 -9.26
CA GLU A 88 -14.82 3.86 -9.25
C GLU A 88 -14.53 2.60 -8.43
N PRO A 89 -13.55 1.79 -8.84
CA PRO A 89 -13.18 0.61 -8.09
C PRO A 89 -12.58 1.00 -6.74
N LYS A 90 -13.02 0.29 -5.70
CA LYS A 90 -12.47 0.40 -4.35
C LYS A 90 -11.64 -0.83 -4.05
N TYR A 91 -10.41 -0.59 -3.63
CA TYR A 91 -9.46 -1.63 -3.26
C TYR A 91 -9.29 -1.64 -1.76
N SER A 92 -9.27 -2.83 -1.20
CA SER A 92 -8.94 -3.08 0.20
C SER A 92 -7.86 -4.14 0.27
N ILE A 93 -6.75 -3.82 0.93
CA ILE A 93 -5.58 -4.66 1.03
C ILE A 93 -5.46 -5.10 2.47
N ALA A 94 -5.68 -6.39 2.73
CA ALA A 94 -5.49 -6.95 4.04
C ALA A 94 -3.99 -7.14 4.33
N LEU A 95 -3.55 -6.69 5.50
CA LEU A 95 -2.16 -6.71 5.94
C LEU A 95 -2.03 -7.40 7.29
N LYS A 96 -0.93 -8.13 7.47
CA LYS A 96 -0.50 -8.69 8.75
C LYS A 96 0.99 -8.39 8.96
N CYS A 97 1.33 -7.78 10.10
CA CYS A 97 2.70 -7.50 10.48
C CYS A 97 3.01 -8.22 11.80
N TYR A 98 4.07 -8.98 11.82
CA TYR A 98 4.52 -9.74 12.99
C TYR A 98 5.57 -8.98 13.83
N ASP A 99 6.03 -7.83 13.38
CA ASP A 99 7.03 -7.00 14.07
C ASP A 99 6.36 -6.11 15.13
N VAL A 100 5.91 -6.71 16.20
CA VAL A 100 5.23 -6.05 17.33
C VAL A 100 6.22 -5.62 18.43
N LYS A 101 7.40 -6.23 18.49
CA LYS A 101 8.39 -5.95 19.53
C LYS A 101 9.06 -4.59 19.35
N GLU A 102 9.27 -3.93 20.47
CA GLU A 102 10.11 -2.75 20.54
C GLU A 102 11.55 -3.07 20.12
N LYS A 103 12.18 -2.13 19.42
CA LYS A 103 13.56 -2.23 18.98
C LYS A 103 14.31 -0.96 19.31
N THR A 104 15.50 -1.08 19.89
CA THR A 104 16.39 0.06 20.07
C THR A 104 17.14 0.31 18.78
N VAL A 105 17.00 1.49 18.22
CA VAL A 105 17.72 1.99 17.05
C VAL A 105 18.48 3.25 17.40
N THR A 106 19.57 3.55 16.68
CA THR A 106 20.31 4.80 16.89
C THR A 106 19.76 5.85 15.93
N ILE A 107 19.15 6.90 16.46
CA ILE A 107 18.62 8.03 15.70
C ILE A 107 19.50 9.24 16.01
N SER A 108 20.15 9.81 15.00
CA SER A 108 21.07 10.96 15.17
C SER A 108 22.10 10.78 16.28
N GLY A 109 22.64 9.56 16.41
CA GLY A 109 23.65 9.22 17.42
C GLY A 109 23.08 8.86 18.81
N THR A 110 21.77 8.95 19.02
CA THR A 110 21.11 8.65 20.30
C THR A 110 20.36 7.32 20.22
N PRO A 111 20.58 6.36 21.13
CA PRO A 111 19.77 5.15 21.25
C PRO A 111 18.32 5.52 21.57
N THR A 112 17.41 5.15 20.70
CA THR A 112 15.96 5.43 20.82
C THR A 112 15.19 4.13 20.69
N VAL A 113 14.24 3.91 21.58
CA VAL A 113 13.31 2.77 21.47
C VAL A 113 12.21 3.16 20.48
N VAL A 114 12.00 2.34 19.48
CA VAL A 114 10.94 2.52 18.47
C VAL A 114 10.02 1.30 18.48
N SER A 115 8.74 1.54 18.27
CA SER A 115 7.73 0.50 18.21
C SER A 115 6.76 0.76 17.05
N ASN A 116 6.43 -0.28 16.29
CA ASN A 116 5.37 -0.17 15.31
C ASN A 116 3.99 0.11 15.94
N LEU A 117 3.83 -0.19 17.24
CA LEU A 117 2.62 0.14 17.99
C LEU A 117 2.41 1.65 18.15
N ASP A 118 3.48 2.45 18.14
CA ASP A 118 3.34 3.91 18.21
C ASP A 118 2.69 4.44 16.94
N PHE A 119 3.03 3.88 15.78
CA PHE A 119 2.36 4.19 14.52
C PHE A 119 0.89 3.74 14.52
N VAL A 120 0.59 2.55 15.06
CA VAL A 120 -0.80 2.08 15.22
C VAL A 120 -1.61 3.02 16.09
N ARG A 121 -1.05 3.49 17.23
CA ARG A 121 -1.69 4.47 18.10
C ARG A 121 -1.95 5.80 17.40
N ASP A 122 -0.98 6.28 16.59
CA ASP A 122 -1.15 7.50 15.82
C ASP A 122 -2.29 7.37 14.80
N LEU A 123 -2.41 6.24 14.11
CA LEU A 123 -3.54 5.95 13.22
C LEU A 123 -4.88 5.95 13.96
N GLN A 124 -4.93 5.38 15.17
CA GLN A 124 -6.15 5.35 15.98
C GLN A 124 -6.55 6.75 16.48
N LEU A 125 -5.58 7.62 16.76
CA LEU A 125 -5.82 9.02 17.15
C LEU A 125 -6.23 9.90 15.97
N ASN A 126 -5.83 9.53 14.74
CA ASN A 126 -6.07 10.28 13.51
C ASN A 126 -6.84 9.42 12.48
N PRO A 127 -8.05 8.93 12.81
CA PRO A 127 -8.81 8.05 11.93
C PRO A 127 -9.14 8.77 10.62
N GLY A 128 -8.87 8.10 9.49
CA GLY A 128 -9.11 8.66 8.16
C GLY A 128 -7.98 9.55 7.64
N ALA A 129 -6.85 9.65 8.33
CA ALA A 129 -5.67 10.29 7.78
C ALA A 129 -5.26 9.62 6.46
N SER A 130 -4.94 10.42 5.46
CA SER A 130 -4.47 9.93 4.16
C SER A 130 -2.95 9.83 4.17
N TYR A 131 -2.43 8.78 3.57
CA TYR A 131 -1.01 8.52 3.38
C TYR A 131 -0.73 8.20 1.91
N LEU A 132 0.52 8.38 1.49
CA LEU A 132 1.00 7.81 0.25
C LEU A 132 1.57 6.43 0.56
N VAL A 133 1.05 5.41 -0.13
CA VAL A 133 1.44 4.02 0.10
C VAL A 133 1.95 3.39 -1.19
N TRP A 134 3.02 2.64 -1.08
CA TRP A 134 3.50 1.72 -2.13
C TRP A 134 3.43 0.31 -1.59
N LEU A 135 2.98 -0.60 -2.44
CA LEU A 135 2.90 -2.01 -2.10
C LEU A 135 4.06 -2.72 -2.80
N VAL A 136 4.87 -3.40 -2.03
CA VAL A 136 6.06 -4.08 -2.54
C VAL A 136 5.85 -5.58 -2.47
N THR A 137 5.98 -6.24 -3.61
CA THR A 137 6.03 -7.69 -3.73
C THR A 137 7.48 -8.12 -3.97
N LYS A 138 7.72 -9.40 -4.15
CA LYS A 138 9.06 -9.92 -4.46
C LYS A 138 9.70 -9.23 -5.67
N ASP A 139 8.93 -9.01 -6.73
CA ASP A 139 9.46 -8.57 -8.02
C ASP A 139 8.94 -7.18 -8.45
N LYS A 140 7.88 -6.69 -7.82
CA LYS A 140 7.18 -5.48 -8.26
C LYS A 140 6.97 -4.50 -7.13
N ILE A 141 6.89 -3.23 -7.51
CA ILE A 141 6.38 -2.15 -6.70
C ILE A 141 5.10 -1.61 -7.36
N ILE A 142 4.07 -1.41 -6.57
CA ILE A 142 2.76 -0.95 -7.03
C ILE A 142 2.52 0.44 -6.44
N GLY A 143 2.19 1.40 -7.27
CA GLY A 143 1.93 2.78 -6.85
C GLY A 143 2.69 3.84 -7.66
N GLY A 144 3.51 3.41 -8.63
CA GLY A 144 4.32 4.34 -9.42
C GLY A 144 5.33 5.10 -8.56
N VAL A 145 5.88 6.19 -9.08
CA VAL A 145 6.86 6.99 -8.35
C VAL A 145 6.26 7.78 -7.20
N ASN A 146 4.98 8.17 -7.30
CA ASN A 146 4.33 9.08 -6.34
C ASN A 146 3.46 8.39 -5.29
N GLY A 147 3.36 7.06 -5.32
CA GLY A 147 2.54 6.31 -4.39
C GLY A 147 1.03 6.41 -4.65
N ILE A 148 0.28 5.69 -3.85
CA ILE A 148 -1.18 5.63 -3.88
C ILE A 148 -1.71 6.39 -2.67
N ALA A 149 -2.55 7.40 -2.90
CA ALA A 149 -3.26 8.05 -1.81
C ALA A 149 -4.25 7.05 -1.19
N SER A 150 -4.02 6.71 0.07
CA SER A 150 -4.71 5.63 0.76
C SER A 150 -5.03 6.02 2.18
N THR A 151 -6.09 5.42 2.73
CA THR A 151 -6.35 5.41 4.17
C THR A 151 -5.91 4.07 4.74
N MET A 152 -5.52 4.07 6.01
CA MET A 152 -5.02 2.88 6.69
C MET A 152 -5.75 2.67 8.00
N THR A 153 -6.08 1.42 8.28
CA THR A 153 -6.63 0.99 9.57
C THR A 153 -5.80 -0.18 10.02
N LEU A 154 -5.04 -0.01 11.10
CA LEU A 154 -4.21 -1.06 11.70
C LEU A 154 -4.52 -1.15 13.18
N ASP A 155 -4.66 -2.38 13.66
CA ASP A 155 -4.95 -2.68 15.05
C ASP A 155 -4.05 -3.81 15.57
N LEU A 156 -3.82 -3.80 16.88
CA LEU A 156 -3.12 -4.89 17.55
C LEU A 156 -4.09 -6.04 17.81
N SER A 157 -3.80 -7.19 17.25
CA SER A 157 -4.51 -8.44 17.52
C SER A 157 -3.76 -9.26 18.58
N ILE A 158 -4.42 -9.54 19.69
CA ILE A 158 -3.89 -10.36 20.79
C ILE A 158 -4.70 -11.65 20.81
N PRO A 159 -4.11 -12.78 20.40
CA PRO A 159 -4.82 -14.06 20.36
C PRO A 159 -5.07 -14.61 21.78
N GLU A 160 -6.11 -15.39 21.94
CA GLU A 160 -6.43 -16.07 23.20
C GLU A 160 -5.50 -17.27 23.46
N SER A 161 -4.96 -17.86 22.41
CA SER A 161 -4.06 -19.00 22.49
C SER A 161 -2.63 -18.59 22.80
N ARG A 162 -1.96 -19.33 23.68
CA ARG A 162 -0.54 -19.12 23.98
C ARG A 162 0.41 -19.56 22.85
N GLU A 163 -0.10 -20.31 21.90
CA GLU A 163 0.65 -20.81 20.74
C GLU A 163 0.61 -19.86 19.55
N GLU A 164 -0.25 -18.85 19.58
CA GLU A 164 -0.37 -17.85 18.52
C GLU A 164 0.41 -16.58 18.87
N PHE A 165 0.91 -15.91 17.83
CA PHE A 165 1.67 -14.67 17.98
C PHE A 165 0.75 -13.45 17.98
N MET A 166 1.07 -12.46 18.82
CA MET A 166 0.51 -11.12 18.66
C MET A 166 0.96 -10.56 17.32
N LEU A 167 0.06 -9.88 16.62
CA LEU A 167 0.34 -9.26 15.34
C LEU A 167 -0.43 -7.96 15.17
N ILE A 168 0.08 -7.09 14.31
CA ILE A 168 -0.67 -5.93 13.84
C ILE A 168 -1.36 -6.35 12.56
N GLU A 169 -2.67 -6.16 12.50
CA GLU A 169 -3.46 -6.47 11.31
C GLU A 169 -4.42 -5.33 10.97
N GLY A 170 -4.82 -5.28 9.72
CA GLY A 170 -5.79 -4.29 9.24
C GLY A 170 -5.80 -4.17 7.74
N THR A 171 -6.17 -2.99 7.26
CA THR A 171 -6.34 -2.72 5.83
C THR A 171 -5.68 -1.44 5.38
N VAL A 172 -5.31 -1.42 4.10
CA VAL A 172 -5.02 -0.22 3.32
C VAL A 172 -6.08 -0.11 2.25
N ASP A 173 -6.80 1.01 2.24
CA ASP A 173 -7.93 1.23 1.36
C ASP A 173 -7.68 2.41 0.43
N PHE A 174 -7.98 2.25 -0.86
CA PHE A 174 -7.91 3.30 -1.86
C PHE A 174 -8.96 3.13 -2.95
N GLU A 175 -9.26 4.22 -3.64
CA GLU A 175 -10.22 4.27 -4.75
C GLU A 175 -9.55 4.75 -6.03
N GLY A 176 -10.05 4.34 -7.20
CA GLY A 176 -9.60 4.86 -8.49
C GLY A 176 -9.08 3.79 -9.45
N VAL A 177 -8.27 4.22 -10.38
CA VAL A 177 -7.70 3.34 -11.42
C VAL A 177 -6.65 2.41 -10.79
N LEU A 178 -6.58 1.18 -11.32
CA LEU A 178 -5.55 0.23 -10.90
C LEU A 178 -4.15 0.88 -11.02
N PRO A 179 -3.36 0.91 -9.94
CA PRO A 179 -2.04 1.50 -9.95
C PRO A 179 -1.07 0.79 -10.91
N ASP A 180 -0.04 1.51 -11.33
CA ASP A 180 1.03 0.94 -12.14
C ASP A 180 1.82 -0.11 -11.37
N PHE A 181 2.27 -1.15 -12.10
CA PHE A 181 3.09 -2.24 -11.59
C PHE A 181 4.48 -2.11 -12.21
N ASP A 182 5.36 -1.47 -11.48
CA ASP A 182 6.74 -1.27 -11.91
C ASP A 182 7.65 -2.39 -11.39
N GLU A 183 8.82 -2.53 -12.00
CA GLU A 183 9.84 -3.43 -11.46
C GLU A 183 10.36 -2.91 -10.12
N ARG A 184 10.56 -3.81 -9.16
CA ARG A 184 11.10 -3.45 -7.86
C ARG A 184 12.52 -2.91 -8.02
N PRO A 185 12.78 -1.65 -7.63
CA PRO A 185 14.12 -1.08 -7.74
C PRO A 185 15.12 -1.78 -6.82
N SER A 186 16.37 -1.82 -7.23
CA SER A 186 17.45 -2.27 -6.34
C SER A 186 17.55 -1.31 -5.14
N GLY A 187 17.51 -1.86 -3.94
CA GLY A 187 17.58 -1.08 -2.69
C GLY A 187 16.23 -0.91 -1.96
N ILE A 188 15.16 -1.44 -2.52
CA ILE A 188 13.86 -1.56 -1.86
C ILE A 188 13.58 -3.01 -1.49
#